data_62627fcdb128a8810b62634c9de61863
#
_entry.id   62627fcdb128a8810b62634c9de61863
#
_cell.length_a   1.000
_cell.length_b   1.000
_cell.length_c   1.000
_cell.angle_alpha   90.00
_cell.angle_beta   90.00
_cell.angle_gamma   90.00
#
_symmetry.space_group_name_H-M   'P 1'
#
loop_
_entity.id
_entity.type
_entity.pdbx_description
1 polymer ?
#
loop_
_entity_poly.entity_id
_entity_poly.type
_entity_poly.pdbx_seq_one_letter_code
_entity_poly.pdbx_strand_id
1 'polypeptide(L)'
;MLKTGIFHPQLARVLAELRHKDTIIIGDAGLPIPKGVERVDLGWRPGDPAYLDVLEEILKYIVVEGAIFADEALTVTPEFHKKALALLPEGLPVEYVPHTELKERSKDAKAIVLTGEFTGYTNVILVAGCAY
;
A
#
# COMPACT_ATOMS: atom_id res chain seq x y z
N MET A 1 -21.75 -13.06 -9.63
CA MET A 1 -20.59 -12.75 -8.74
C MET A 1 -19.29 -12.87 -9.51
N LEU A 2 -18.24 -12.15 -9.09
CA LEU A 2 -16.93 -12.25 -9.73
C LEU A 2 -16.34 -13.66 -9.51
N LYS A 3 -15.71 -14.20 -10.52
CA LYS A 3 -14.96 -15.48 -10.46
C LYS A 3 -13.51 -15.26 -10.03
N THR A 4 -12.94 -14.13 -10.38
CA THR A 4 -11.53 -13.77 -10.19
C THR A 4 -11.41 -12.30 -9.85
N GLY A 5 -10.24 -11.90 -9.38
CA GLY A 5 -9.96 -10.52 -9.02
C GLY A 5 -10.34 -10.19 -7.58
N ILE A 6 -10.24 -8.91 -7.26
CA ILE A 6 -10.56 -8.39 -5.94
C ILE A 6 -12.07 -8.18 -5.85
N PHE A 7 -12.74 -8.99 -5.02
CA PHE A 7 -14.18 -8.86 -4.84
C PHE A 7 -14.60 -8.08 -3.57
N HIS A 8 -13.64 -7.53 -2.82
CA HIS A 8 -13.93 -6.55 -1.76
C HIS A 8 -14.46 -5.27 -2.43
N PRO A 9 -15.73 -4.91 -2.26
CA PRO A 9 -16.36 -3.88 -3.12
C PRO A 9 -15.69 -2.52 -3.01
N GLN A 10 -15.34 -2.08 -1.81
CA GLN A 10 -14.70 -0.79 -1.61
C GLN A 10 -13.30 -0.77 -2.22
N LEU A 11 -12.48 -1.80 -1.99
CA LEU A 11 -11.14 -1.86 -2.56
C LEU A 11 -11.18 -1.92 -4.08
N ALA A 12 -12.03 -2.76 -4.65
CA ALA A 12 -12.18 -2.85 -6.11
C ALA A 12 -12.57 -1.51 -6.73
N ARG A 13 -13.50 -0.78 -6.12
CA ARG A 13 -13.89 0.57 -6.57
C ARG A 13 -12.72 1.55 -6.48
N VAL A 14 -12.01 1.59 -5.37
CA VAL A 14 -10.86 2.49 -5.18
C VAL A 14 -9.80 2.23 -6.25
N LEU A 15 -9.45 0.96 -6.50
CA LEU A 15 -8.45 0.62 -7.52
C LEU A 15 -8.92 1.00 -8.93
N ALA A 16 -10.21 0.80 -9.24
CA ALA A 16 -10.78 1.19 -10.53
C ALA A 16 -10.84 2.72 -10.74
N GLU A 17 -10.86 3.48 -9.67
CA GLU A 17 -10.87 4.95 -9.71
C GLU A 17 -9.47 5.58 -9.83
N LEU A 18 -8.39 4.81 -9.63
CA LEU A 18 -7.02 5.32 -9.72
C LEU A 18 -6.74 5.87 -11.12
N ARG A 19 -6.06 7.02 -11.15
CA ARG A 19 -5.58 7.67 -12.37
C ARG A 19 -4.08 7.94 -12.26
N HIS A 20 -3.47 8.30 -13.38
CA HIS A 20 -2.05 8.62 -13.45
C HIS A 20 -1.65 9.64 -12.36
N LYS A 21 -0.61 9.31 -11.60
CA LYS A 21 -0.09 10.07 -10.45
C LYS A 21 -0.94 10.03 -9.18
N ASP A 22 -2.12 9.42 -9.18
CA ASP A 22 -2.79 9.16 -7.91
C ASP A 22 -1.91 8.28 -7.02
N THR A 23 -2.03 8.47 -5.72
CA THR A 23 -1.33 7.62 -4.75
C THR A 23 -2.31 6.80 -3.93
N ILE A 24 -1.94 5.57 -3.65
CA ILE A 24 -2.64 4.69 -2.71
C ILE A 24 -1.62 4.16 -1.70
N ILE A 25 -2.04 4.04 -0.46
CA ILE A 25 -1.17 3.50 0.60
C ILE A 25 -1.68 2.14 1.03
N ILE A 26 -0.75 1.20 1.18
CA ILE A 26 -1.01 -0.07 1.83
C ILE A 26 -0.20 -0.07 3.11
N GLY A 27 -0.85 -0.30 4.25
CA GLY A 27 -0.22 -0.13 5.54
C GLY A 27 -0.54 -1.20 6.56
N ASP A 28 0.23 -1.18 7.64
CA ASP A 28 -0.02 -1.99 8.83
C ASP A 28 -1.33 -1.59 9.53
N ALA A 29 -1.77 -2.40 10.49
CA ALA A 29 -3.04 -2.21 11.18
C ALA A 29 -3.11 -0.91 12.02
N GLY A 30 -1.96 -0.30 12.32
CA GLY A 30 -1.85 0.89 13.18
C GLY A 30 -1.61 2.19 12.43
N LEU A 31 -1.49 2.18 11.10
CA LEU A 31 -1.22 3.40 10.36
C LEU A 31 -2.38 4.41 10.53
N PRO A 32 -2.12 5.63 11.03
CA PRO A 32 -3.17 6.62 11.17
C PRO A 32 -3.66 7.13 9.82
N ILE A 33 -4.97 7.32 9.70
CA ILE A 33 -5.59 7.84 8.48
C ILE A 33 -5.94 9.30 8.67
N PRO A 34 -5.38 10.20 7.84
CA PRO A 34 -5.69 11.62 7.91
C PRO A 34 -7.18 11.89 7.63
N LYS A 35 -7.70 12.96 8.23
CA LYS A 35 -9.08 13.39 7.97
C LYS A 35 -9.27 13.69 6.48
N GLY A 36 -10.32 13.15 5.90
CA GLY A 36 -10.68 13.37 4.49
C GLY A 36 -10.08 12.36 3.52
N VAL A 37 -9.13 11.51 3.95
CA VAL A 37 -8.61 10.41 3.15
C VAL A 37 -9.50 9.18 3.31
N GLU A 38 -9.81 8.52 2.20
CA GLU A 38 -10.66 7.33 2.23
C GLU A 38 -9.96 6.17 2.95
N ARG A 39 -10.67 5.56 3.90
CA ARG A 39 -10.22 4.40 4.65
C ARG A 39 -10.78 3.12 4.03
N VAL A 40 -9.91 2.22 3.62
CA VAL A 40 -10.26 0.85 3.21
C VAL A 40 -9.71 -0.10 4.26
N ASP A 41 -10.55 -0.65 5.11
CA ASP A 41 -10.14 -1.47 6.24
C ASP A 41 -10.34 -2.95 5.93
N LEU A 42 -9.24 -3.66 5.72
CA LEU A 42 -9.26 -5.09 5.42
C LEU A 42 -8.97 -5.97 6.65
N GLY A 43 -8.38 -5.37 7.68
CA GLY A 43 -8.00 -6.11 8.89
C GLY A 43 -9.23 -6.57 9.69
N TRP A 44 -9.26 -7.85 10.07
CA TRP A 44 -10.32 -8.39 10.91
C TRP A 44 -9.79 -9.08 12.17
N ARG A 45 -8.51 -9.42 12.17
CA ARG A 45 -7.79 -9.93 13.34
C ARG A 45 -6.28 -9.73 13.16
N PRO A 46 -5.46 -9.82 14.24
CA PRO A 46 -4.02 -9.68 14.13
C PRO A 46 -3.40 -10.60 13.08
N GLY A 47 -2.64 -10.01 12.16
CA GLY A 47 -1.95 -10.71 11.08
C GLY A 47 -2.79 -11.07 9.86
N ASP A 48 -4.09 -10.71 9.84
CA ASP A 48 -4.97 -11.19 8.77
C ASP A 48 -5.93 -10.10 8.26
N PRO A 49 -5.89 -9.80 6.93
CA PRO A 49 -4.91 -10.29 5.96
C PRO A 49 -3.52 -9.72 6.20
N ALA A 50 -2.49 -10.49 5.83
CA ALA A 50 -1.11 -10.05 5.93
C ALA A 50 -0.81 -8.94 4.90
N TYR A 51 0.05 -7.99 5.27
CA TYR A 51 0.45 -6.89 4.40
C TYR A 51 1.03 -7.36 3.06
N LEU A 52 1.91 -8.37 3.08
CA LEU A 52 2.54 -8.87 1.86
C LEU A 52 1.52 -9.49 0.90
N ASP A 53 0.53 -10.21 1.42
CA ASP A 53 -0.53 -10.80 0.60
C ASP A 53 -1.39 -9.74 -0.07
N VAL A 54 -1.73 -8.68 0.68
CA VAL A 54 -2.52 -7.55 0.14
C VAL A 54 -1.72 -6.79 -0.91
N LEU A 55 -0.43 -6.50 -0.64
CA LEU A 55 0.45 -5.82 -1.59
C LEU A 55 0.59 -6.63 -2.88
N GLU A 56 0.88 -7.93 -2.78
CA GLU A 56 1.01 -8.82 -3.93
C GLU A 56 -0.27 -8.84 -4.77
N GLU A 57 -1.42 -8.98 -4.11
CA GLU A 57 -2.70 -9.07 -4.83
C GLU A 57 -3.03 -7.74 -5.54
N ILE A 58 -2.86 -6.61 -4.89
CA ILE A 58 -3.12 -5.29 -5.51
C ILE A 58 -2.21 -5.06 -6.71
N LEU A 59 -0.92 -5.41 -6.62
CA LEU A 59 0.04 -5.21 -7.71
C LEU A 59 -0.29 -6.02 -8.98
N LYS A 60 -1.14 -7.03 -8.91
CA LYS A 60 -1.61 -7.77 -10.10
C LYS A 60 -2.56 -6.95 -10.97
N TYR A 61 -3.21 -5.93 -10.41
CA TYR A 61 -4.32 -5.24 -11.07
C TYR A 61 -4.06 -3.76 -11.36
N ILE A 62 -2.99 -3.18 -10.82
CA ILE A 62 -2.66 -1.77 -11.07
C ILE A 62 -1.26 -1.64 -11.67
N VAL A 63 -1.09 -0.62 -12.49
CA VAL A 63 0.24 -0.20 -12.95
C VAL A 63 0.78 0.81 -11.94
N VAL A 64 2.01 0.59 -11.50
CA VAL A 64 2.72 1.51 -10.61
C VAL A 64 3.96 2.06 -11.29
N GLU A 65 4.28 3.32 -11.05
CA GLU A 65 5.47 3.99 -11.59
C GLU A 65 6.46 4.44 -10.50
N GLY A 66 6.11 4.22 -9.23
CA GLY A 66 6.97 4.49 -8.10
C GLY A 66 6.42 3.91 -6.81
N ALA A 67 7.31 3.71 -5.86
CA ALA A 67 6.98 3.29 -4.50
C ALA A 67 7.78 4.12 -3.49
N ILE A 68 7.15 4.49 -2.38
CA ILE A 68 7.77 5.27 -1.31
C ILE A 68 7.61 4.51 0.00
N PHE A 69 8.70 4.25 0.69
CA PHE A 69 8.75 3.56 1.97
C PHE A 69 9.32 4.47 3.07
N ALA A 70 9.07 4.11 4.31
CA ALA A 70 9.74 4.73 5.43
C ALA A 70 11.20 4.24 5.56
N ASP A 71 12.12 5.15 5.88
CA ASP A 71 13.54 4.81 6.17
C ASP A 71 13.64 3.73 7.24
N GLU A 72 12.76 3.79 8.23
CA GLU A 72 12.74 2.86 9.37
C GLU A 72 12.54 1.40 8.94
N ALA A 73 11.91 1.17 7.79
CA ALA A 73 11.77 -0.19 7.25
C ALA A 73 13.13 -0.85 6.95
N LEU A 74 14.14 -0.05 6.59
CA LEU A 74 15.49 -0.53 6.30
C LEU A 74 16.25 -0.98 7.54
N THR A 75 15.97 -0.40 8.70
CA THR A 75 16.72 -0.61 9.93
C THR A 75 15.97 -1.42 10.98
N VAL A 76 14.64 -1.24 11.08
CA VAL A 76 13.81 -1.90 12.09
C VAL A 76 13.31 -3.27 11.61
N THR A 77 12.90 -3.36 10.35
CA THR A 77 12.31 -4.57 9.78
C THR A 77 12.93 -4.94 8.43
N PRO A 78 14.27 -5.04 8.33
CA PRO A 78 14.96 -5.17 7.04
C PRO A 78 14.59 -6.43 6.28
N GLU A 79 14.43 -7.57 6.95
CA GLU A 79 14.07 -8.84 6.29
C GLU A 79 12.63 -8.82 5.76
N PHE A 80 11.73 -8.19 6.49
CA PHE A 80 10.36 -7.99 6.03
C PHE A 80 10.31 -7.05 4.81
N HIS A 81 11.09 -5.98 4.88
CA HIS A 81 11.17 -5.00 3.79
C HIS A 81 11.72 -5.62 2.50
N LYS A 82 12.73 -6.51 2.58
CA LYS A 82 13.23 -7.26 1.42
C LYS A 82 12.13 -8.05 0.72
N LYS A 83 11.23 -8.66 1.48
CA LYS A 83 10.08 -9.40 0.92
C LYS A 83 9.11 -8.46 0.20
N ALA A 84 8.87 -7.28 0.75
CA ALA A 84 8.02 -6.28 0.10
C ALA A 84 8.65 -5.78 -1.21
N LEU A 85 9.96 -5.48 -1.21
CA LEU A 85 10.69 -5.07 -2.42
C LEU A 85 10.64 -6.14 -3.51
N ALA A 86 10.71 -7.42 -3.15
CA ALA A 86 10.66 -8.52 -4.10
C ALA A 86 9.32 -8.64 -4.83
N LEU A 87 8.26 -8.08 -4.29
CA LEU A 87 6.93 -8.05 -4.92
C LEU A 87 6.78 -6.93 -5.95
N LEU A 88 7.61 -5.89 -5.87
CA LEU A 88 7.52 -4.75 -6.77
C LEU A 88 7.98 -5.12 -8.18
N PRO A 89 7.43 -4.45 -9.22
CA PRO A 89 7.93 -4.60 -10.58
C PRO A 89 9.44 -4.33 -10.67
N GLU A 90 10.15 -5.11 -11.49
CA GLU A 90 11.58 -4.93 -11.72
C GLU A 90 11.86 -3.52 -12.26
N GLY A 91 12.89 -2.86 -11.70
CA GLY A 91 13.29 -1.51 -12.11
C GLY A 91 12.39 -0.37 -11.63
N LEU A 92 11.38 -0.67 -10.80
CA LEU A 92 10.53 0.37 -10.25
C LEU A 92 11.33 1.35 -9.40
N PRO A 93 11.23 2.68 -9.62
CA PRO A 93 11.84 3.67 -8.74
C PRO A 93 11.29 3.56 -7.31
N VAL A 94 12.21 3.47 -6.35
CA VAL A 94 11.88 3.40 -4.92
C VAL A 94 12.52 4.58 -4.21
N GLU A 95 11.70 5.33 -3.47
CA GLU A 95 12.12 6.44 -2.63
C GLU A 95 11.98 6.04 -1.16
N TYR A 96 12.86 6.56 -0.33
CA TYR A 96 12.81 6.40 1.12
C TYR A 96 12.70 7.76 1.79
N VAL A 97 11.81 7.88 2.75
CA VAL A 97 11.57 9.10 3.53
C VAL A 97 11.41 8.75 5.01
N PRO A 98 11.67 9.67 5.94
CA PRO A 98 11.32 9.43 7.34
C PRO A 98 9.83 9.08 7.49
N HIS A 99 9.48 8.20 8.42
CA HIS A 99 8.10 7.78 8.64
C HIS A 99 7.16 8.97 8.92
N THR A 100 7.67 10.01 9.56
CA THR A 100 6.92 11.27 9.76
C THR A 100 6.55 11.94 8.45
N GLU A 101 7.45 11.95 7.46
CA GLU A 101 7.17 12.49 6.12
C GLU A 101 6.21 11.59 5.35
N LEU A 102 6.33 10.26 5.47
CA LEU A 102 5.38 9.33 4.87
C LEU A 102 3.95 9.63 5.35
N LYS A 103 3.78 9.90 6.66
CA LYS A 103 2.50 10.32 7.22
C LYS A 103 2.02 11.67 6.68
N GLU A 104 2.91 12.63 6.47
CA GLU A 104 2.52 13.91 5.85
C GLU A 104 2.04 13.70 4.41
N ARG A 105 2.76 12.92 3.62
CA ARG A 105 2.37 12.59 2.23
C ARG A 105 1.06 11.81 2.16
N SER A 106 0.72 11.06 3.20
CA SER A 106 -0.54 10.30 3.22
C SER A 106 -1.80 11.15 3.15
N LYS A 107 -1.69 12.45 3.46
CA LYS A 107 -2.80 13.41 3.36
C LYS A 107 -3.31 13.57 1.93
N ASP A 108 -2.45 13.35 0.95
CA ASP A 108 -2.76 13.50 -0.49
C ASP A 108 -3.13 12.17 -1.15
N ALA A 109 -3.15 11.08 -0.40
CA ALA A 109 -3.49 9.77 -0.93
C ALA A 109 -4.98 9.67 -1.31
N LYS A 110 -5.27 8.98 -2.40
CA LYS A 110 -6.63 8.64 -2.82
C LYS A 110 -7.34 7.81 -1.76
N ALA A 111 -6.62 6.84 -1.22
CA ALA A 111 -7.10 5.99 -0.13
C ALA A 111 -5.92 5.36 0.63
N ILE A 112 -6.20 4.95 1.86
CA ILE A 112 -5.30 4.13 2.67
C ILE A 112 -5.96 2.78 2.94
N VAL A 113 -5.28 1.73 2.52
CA VAL A 113 -5.70 0.34 2.72
C VAL A 113 -4.99 -0.17 3.97
N LEU A 114 -5.74 -0.39 5.04
CA LEU A 114 -5.24 -1.00 6.27
C LEU A 114 -5.35 -2.51 6.17
N THR A 115 -4.25 -3.18 6.47
CA THR A 115 -4.19 -4.64 6.56
C THR A 115 -4.32 -5.11 8.01
N GLY A 116 -4.25 -6.40 8.26
CA GLY A 116 -4.14 -6.95 9.61
C GLY A 116 -2.71 -7.01 10.14
N GLU A 117 -1.72 -6.45 9.43
CA GLU A 117 -0.31 -6.57 9.77
C GLU A 117 0.05 -5.86 11.08
N PHE A 118 0.72 -6.57 11.98
CA PHE A 118 1.20 -6.05 13.26
C PHE A 118 2.70 -5.78 13.29
N THR A 119 3.39 -5.94 12.16
CA THR A 119 4.79 -5.55 12.01
C THR A 119 4.85 -4.05 11.70
N GLY A 120 5.49 -3.27 12.55
CA GLY A 120 5.60 -1.83 12.38
C GLY A 120 6.41 -1.42 11.15
N TYR A 121 6.15 -0.24 10.63
CA TYR A 121 6.80 0.34 9.45
C TYR A 121 6.58 -0.45 8.14
N THR A 122 5.58 -1.30 8.09
CA THR A 122 5.19 -2.02 6.87
C THR A 122 4.15 -1.21 6.12
N ASN A 123 4.61 -0.09 5.55
CA ASN A 123 3.77 0.86 4.85
C ASN A 123 4.44 1.25 3.53
N VAL A 124 3.65 1.30 2.46
CA VAL A 124 4.12 1.76 1.16
C VAL A 124 3.12 2.72 0.54
N ILE A 125 3.63 3.83 -0.02
CA ILE A 125 2.88 4.67 -0.93
C ILE A 125 3.18 4.19 -2.35
N LEU A 126 2.18 3.73 -3.06
CA LEU A 126 2.27 3.38 -4.47
C LEU A 126 1.79 4.55 -5.33
N VAL A 127 2.58 4.92 -6.32
CA VAL A 127 2.22 5.94 -7.31
C VAL A 127 1.66 5.26 -8.53
N ALA A 128 0.42 5.53 -8.87
CA ALA A 128 -0.25 4.93 -10.01
C ALA A 128 0.33 5.43 -11.34
N GLY A 129 0.59 4.51 -12.24
CA GLY A 129 1.06 4.78 -13.60
C GLY A 129 -0.04 4.63 -14.64
N CYS A 130 0.34 4.83 -15.92
CA CYS A 130 -0.52 4.54 -17.05
C CYS A 130 -0.38 3.10 -17.50
N ALA A 131 -1.49 2.48 -17.91
CA ALA A 131 -1.51 1.12 -18.43
C ALA A 131 -1.26 1.06 -19.94
N TYR A 132 -0.91 2.19 -20.56
CA TYR A 132 -0.64 2.33 -22.01
C TYR A 132 0.55 3.24 -22.28
#